data_57ac45b1c31f0ed3c0cc84a5150a69ce
#
_entry.id   57ac45b1c31f0ed3c0cc84a5150a69ce
#
_cell.length_a   1.000
_cell.length_b   1.000
_cell.length_c   1.000
_cell.angle_alpha   90.00
_cell.angle_beta   90.00
_cell.angle_gamma   90.00
#
_symmetry.space_group_name_H-M   'P 1'
#
loop_
_entity.id
_entity.type
_entity.pdbx_description
1 polymer ?
#
loop_
_entity_poly.entity_id
_entity_poly.type
_entity_poly.pdbx_seq_one_letter_code
_entity_poly.pdbx_strand_id
1 'polypeptide(L)'
;TGSGKTFTMANIIAREGVPAIIFAPNKTLAAQTYSEMRDFFPENAVEYFVSYYDFYQPEAYVPARDLFIEKDAAVNDHIEQMRLAATKSILERRDTIIVATVSAIYGIGSPESYTTMRMILRQGDRRSQRQLINQLVKIQYKRSDMEFNRGTFRVRGDTIDIFPAEHAETAVRVELFDDEVDTVSLFDPLTGKVVQKVQRFVVYPASHYVTPRDEIVRAITSIKAELKV
;
A
#
# COMPACT_ATOMS: atom_id res chain seq x y z
N THR A 1 24.00 19.63 -13.21
CA THR A 1 24.26 18.20 -13.38
C THR A 1 25.76 17.93 -13.17
N GLY A 2 26.09 16.77 -12.61
CA GLY A 2 27.49 16.34 -12.40
C GLY A 2 28.26 16.97 -11.22
N SER A 3 27.58 17.73 -10.34
CA SER A 3 28.23 18.36 -9.17
C SER A 3 28.28 17.48 -7.91
N GLY A 4 27.95 16.21 -7.99
CA GLY A 4 28.00 15.27 -6.87
C GLY A 4 26.92 15.47 -5.79
N LYS A 5 25.82 16.21 -6.06
CA LYS A 5 24.77 16.48 -5.07
C LYS A 5 24.12 15.21 -4.53
N THR A 6 23.78 14.27 -5.41
CA THR A 6 23.16 13.00 -5.00
C THR A 6 24.09 12.18 -4.12
N PHE A 7 25.37 12.14 -4.46
CA PHE A 7 26.40 11.48 -3.64
C PHE A 7 26.54 12.14 -2.25
N THR A 8 26.48 13.47 -2.19
CA THR A 8 26.51 14.20 -0.91
C THR A 8 25.29 13.86 -0.06
N MET A 9 24.08 13.83 -0.64
CA MET A 9 22.86 13.41 0.08
C MET A 9 22.98 11.98 0.58
N ALA A 10 23.46 11.06 -0.25
CA ALA A 10 23.66 9.66 0.15
C ALA A 10 24.60 9.53 1.35
N ASN A 11 25.70 10.27 1.36
CA ASN A 11 26.63 10.27 2.50
C ASN A 11 26.00 10.82 3.79
N ILE A 12 25.14 11.84 3.70
CA ILE A 12 24.43 12.38 4.86
C ILE A 12 23.45 11.31 5.40
N ILE A 13 22.63 10.70 4.53
CA ILE A 13 21.69 9.66 4.91
C ILE A 13 22.40 8.48 5.57
N ALA A 14 23.54 8.04 5.00
CA ALA A 14 24.33 6.94 5.56
C ALA A 14 24.90 7.26 6.94
N ARG A 15 25.30 8.52 7.19
CA ARG A 15 25.84 8.94 8.48
C ARG A 15 24.79 9.11 9.56
N GLU A 16 23.64 9.67 9.21
CA GLU A 16 22.54 9.89 10.16
C GLU A 16 21.86 8.57 10.58
N GLY A 17 21.76 7.59 9.68
CA GLY A 17 21.22 6.26 9.96
C GLY A 17 19.76 6.26 10.39
N VAL A 18 18.97 7.23 9.95
CA VAL A 18 17.54 7.38 10.23
C VAL A 18 16.73 7.33 8.92
N PRO A 19 15.43 7.03 8.98
CA PRO A 19 14.58 7.09 7.80
C PRO A 19 14.65 8.47 7.13
N ALA A 20 14.73 8.49 5.80
CA ALA A 20 14.87 9.71 5.03
C ALA A 20 13.78 9.85 3.96
N ILE A 21 13.34 11.09 3.71
CA ILE A 21 12.49 11.46 2.59
C ILE A 21 13.23 12.44 1.70
N ILE A 22 13.27 12.15 0.39
CA ILE A 22 13.85 13.00 -0.64
C ILE A 22 12.71 13.50 -1.53
N PHE A 23 12.48 14.81 -1.55
CA PHE A 23 11.47 15.41 -2.41
C PHE A 23 12.07 15.81 -3.76
N ALA A 24 11.46 15.29 -4.82
CA ALA A 24 11.74 15.67 -6.20
C ALA A 24 10.58 16.50 -6.79
N PRO A 25 10.87 17.48 -7.66
CA PRO A 25 9.82 18.39 -8.19
C PRO A 25 8.87 17.71 -9.18
N ASN A 26 9.25 16.58 -9.77
CA ASN A 26 8.41 15.84 -10.72
C ASN A 26 8.76 14.34 -10.72
N LYS A 27 7.92 13.53 -11.39
CA LYS A 27 8.07 12.07 -11.47
C LYS A 27 9.39 11.64 -12.13
N THR A 28 9.84 12.34 -13.17
CA THR A 28 11.05 11.98 -13.92
C THR A 28 12.30 12.10 -13.04
N LEU A 29 12.44 13.23 -12.34
CA LEU A 29 13.55 13.44 -11.41
C LEU A 29 13.45 12.54 -10.17
N ALA A 30 12.24 12.25 -9.71
CA ALA A 30 12.02 11.25 -8.66
C ALA A 30 12.50 9.87 -9.09
N ALA A 31 12.18 9.42 -10.31
CA ALA A 31 12.60 8.13 -10.83
C ALA A 31 14.11 8.03 -10.98
N GLN A 32 14.77 9.09 -11.47
CA GLN A 32 16.23 9.16 -11.55
C GLN A 32 16.86 9.05 -10.15
N THR A 33 16.41 9.88 -9.21
CA THR A 33 16.93 9.88 -7.83
C THR A 33 16.69 8.54 -7.14
N TYR A 34 15.53 7.92 -7.37
CA TYR A 34 15.21 6.59 -6.85
C TYR A 34 16.19 5.53 -7.36
N SER A 35 16.50 5.53 -8.66
CA SER A 35 17.49 4.60 -9.23
C SER A 35 18.89 4.82 -8.63
N GLU A 36 19.35 6.09 -8.55
CA GLU A 36 20.65 6.43 -7.97
C GLU A 36 20.72 6.00 -6.48
N MET A 37 19.65 6.22 -5.69
CA MET A 37 19.63 5.81 -4.27
C MET A 37 19.64 4.29 -4.11
N ARG A 38 18.97 3.54 -4.99
CA ARG A 38 19.04 2.06 -4.97
C ARG A 38 20.45 1.54 -5.23
N ASP A 39 21.19 2.19 -6.10
CA ASP A 39 22.60 1.83 -6.38
C ASP A 39 23.50 2.14 -5.16
N PHE A 40 23.25 3.25 -4.46
CA PHE A 40 24.01 3.61 -3.25
C PHE A 40 23.64 2.77 -2.03
N PHE A 41 22.40 2.31 -1.94
CA PHE A 41 21.83 1.62 -0.78
C PHE A 41 21.16 0.29 -1.16
N PRO A 42 21.92 -0.72 -1.63
CA PRO A 42 21.35 -1.96 -2.16
C PRO A 42 20.63 -2.81 -1.11
N GLU A 43 20.94 -2.64 0.18
CA GLU A 43 20.33 -3.41 1.29
C GLU A 43 19.21 -2.65 2.02
N ASN A 44 19.10 -1.34 1.80
CA ASN A 44 18.08 -0.51 2.42
C ASN A 44 16.73 -0.66 1.70
N ALA A 45 15.65 -0.30 2.40
CA ALA A 45 14.35 -0.11 1.77
C ALA A 45 14.33 1.23 1.04
N VAL A 46 14.74 1.24 -0.22
CA VAL A 46 14.60 2.42 -1.08
C VAL A 46 13.27 2.36 -1.81
N GLU A 47 12.40 3.33 -1.56
CA GLU A 47 11.00 3.31 -1.96
C GLU A 47 10.64 4.52 -2.83
N TYR A 48 9.63 4.34 -3.70
CA TYR A 48 9.16 5.34 -4.64
C TYR A 48 7.73 5.77 -4.33
N PHE A 49 7.52 7.06 -4.09
CA PHE A 49 6.23 7.60 -3.68
C PHE A 49 5.83 8.83 -4.49
N VAL A 50 5.19 8.62 -5.62
CA VAL A 50 4.73 9.68 -6.54
C VAL A 50 3.22 9.58 -6.77
N SER A 51 2.63 10.51 -7.51
CA SER A 51 1.24 10.41 -7.91
C SER A 51 0.98 9.16 -8.75
N TYR A 52 -0.05 8.39 -8.40
CA TYR A 52 -0.46 7.20 -9.14
C TYR A 52 -1.29 7.50 -10.40
N TYR A 53 -1.64 8.76 -10.63
CA TYR A 53 -2.29 9.17 -11.88
C TYR A 53 -1.25 9.31 -13.00
N ASP A 54 -1.44 8.56 -14.09
CA ASP A 54 -0.69 8.74 -15.33
C ASP A 54 -1.29 9.87 -16.16
N PHE A 55 -2.61 10.00 -16.10
CA PHE A 55 -3.37 11.04 -16.75
C PHE A 55 -4.46 11.55 -15.81
N TYR A 56 -4.67 12.85 -15.79
CA TYR A 56 -5.76 13.49 -15.06
C TYR A 56 -6.28 14.69 -15.84
N GLN A 57 -7.53 14.63 -16.25
CA GLN A 57 -8.26 15.74 -16.84
C GLN A 57 -9.41 16.11 -15.88
N PRO A 58 -9.40 17.32 -15.30
CA PRO A 58 -10.53 17.78 -14.50
C PRO A 58 -11.75 18.04 -15.40
N GLU A 59 -12.91 17.92 -14.81
CA GLU A 59 -14.14 18.38 -15.44
C GLU A 59 -14.09 19.89 -15.72
N ALA A 60 -14.58 20.30 -16.88
CA ALA A 60 -14.67 21.70 -17.27
C ALA A 60 -15.89 21.96 -18.15
N TYR A 61 -16.49 23.15 -17.98
CA TYR A 61 -17.55 23.62 -18.86
C TYR A 61 -17.06 24.81 -19.69
N VAL A 62 -17.22 24.73 -21.00
CA VAL A 62 -16.82 25.76 -21.94
C VAL A 62 -18.09 26.47 -22.45
N PRO A 63 -18.52 27.61 -21.84
CA PRO A 63 -19.80 28.27 -22.14
C PRO A 63 -19.94 28.69 -23.60
N ALA A 64 -18.84 29.12 -24.24
CA ALA A 64 -18.84 29.56 -25.62
C ALA A 64 -19.21 28.48 -26.65
N ARG A 65 -19.15 27.20 -26.27
CA ARG A 65 -19.44 26.04 -27.14
C ARG A 65 -20.51 25.12 -26.55
N ASP A 66 -21.07 25.49 -25.40
CA ASP A 66 -21.99 24.64 -24.63
C ASP A 66 -21.44 23.20 -24.46
N LEU A 67 -20.14 23.13 -24.20
CA LEU A 67 -19.41 21.86 -24.12
C LEU A 67 -19.04 21.57 -22.68
N PHE A 68 -19.54 20.43 -22.17
CA PHE A 68 -19.09 19.85 -20.90
C PHE A 68 -17.99 18.82 -21.21
N ILE A 69 -16.83 19.02 -20.60
CA ILE A 69 -15.70 18.08 -20.64
C ILE A 69 -15.79 17.26 -19.35
N GLU A 70 -15.98 15.96 -19.49
CA GLU A 70 -16.04 15.04 -18.35
C GLU A 70 -14.65 14.86 -17.71
N LYS A 71 -14.65 14.57 -16.41
CA LYS A 71 -13.46 14.17 -15.69
C LYS A 71 -12.94 12.85 -16.25
N ASP A 72 -11.66 12.81 -16.57
CA ASP A 72 -10.96 11.58 -16.98
C ASP A 72 -9.67 11.38 -16.19
N ALA A 73 -9.41 10.15 -15.75
CA ALA A 73 -8.22 9.83 -14.97
C ALA A 73 -7.79 8.38 -15.20
N ALA A 74 -6.53 8.18 -15.52
CA ALA A 74 -5.90 6.87 -15.60
C ALA A 74 -5.02 6.61 -14.38
N VAL A 75 -5.33 5.56 -13.63
CA VAL A 75 -4.57 5.13 -12.45
C VAL A 75 -3.55 4.07 -12.87
N ASN A 76 -2.34 4.21 -12.37
CA ASN A 76 -1.26 3.23 -12.54
C ASN A 76 -1.18 2.33 -11.31
N ASP A 77 -1.66 1.10 -11.45
CA ASP A 77 -1.71 0.10 -10.36
C ASP A 77 -0.32 -0.26 -9.82
N HIS A 78 0.71 -0.20 -10.66
CA HIS A 78 2.07 -0.47 -10.22
C HIS A 78 2.60 0.66 -9.31
N ILE A 79 2.33 1.92 -9.66
CA ILE A 79 2.69 3.06 -8.81
C ILE A 79 1.89 3.02 -7.51
N GLU A 80 0.62 2.64 -7.53
CA GLU A 80 -0.18 2.47 -6.32
C GLU A 80 0.43 1.40 -5.40
N GLN A 81 0.84 0.26 -5.95
CA GLN A 81 1.55 -0.79 -5.21
C GLN A 81 2.85 -0.27 -4.58
N MET A 82 3.66 0.49 -5.32
CA MET A 82 4.91 1.07 -4.80
C MET A 82 4.64 2.05 -3.64
N ARG A 83 3.57 2.83 -3.70
CA ARG A 83 3.14 3.72 -2.60
C ARG A 83 2.77 2.96 -1.35
N LEU A 84 2.04 1.85 -1.48
CA LEU A 84 1.69 0.98 -0.36
C LEU A 84 2.94 0.29 0.21
N ALA A 85 3.88 -0.15 -0.64
CA ALA A 85 5.16 -0.70 -0.23
C ALA A 85 5.99 0.33 0.57
N ALA A 86 6.06 1.58 0.10
CA ALA A 86 6.74 2.66 0.81
C ALA A 86 6.15 2.91 2.20
N THR A 87 4.83 2.92 2.31
CA THR A 87 4.14 3.10 3.60
C THR A 87 4.43 1.93 4.56
N LYS A 88 4.43 0.71 4.07
CA LYS A 88 4.83 -0.46 4.86
C LYS A 88 6.28 -0.35 5.33
N SER A 89 7.19 -0.05 4.42
CA SER A 89 8.62 0.03 4.71
C SER A 89 8.94 1.06 5.80
N ILE A 90 8.35 2.25 5.76
CA ILE A 90 8.57 3.28 6.79
C ILE A 90 8.00 2.86 8.17
N LEU A 91 6.98 2.01 8.21
CA LEU A 91 6.40 1.49 9.45
C LEU A 91 7.17 0.31 10.04
N GLU A 92 7.90 -0.44 9.22
CA GLU A 92 8.58 -1.68 9.64
C GLU A 92 10.10 -1.55 9.73
N ARG A 93 10.72 -0.64 8.95
CA ARG A 93 12.18 -0.56 8.79
C ARG A 93 12.71 0.83 9.13
N ARG A 94 13.83 0.87 9.84
CA ARG A 94 14.53 2.12 10.17
C ARG A 94 15.47 2.61 9.07
N ASP A 95 15.83 1.74 8.16
CA ASP A 95 16.74 2.01 7.03
C ASP A 95 15.97 2.39 5.74
N THR A 96 14.78 2.97 5.88
CA THR A 96 13.92 3.33 4.77
C THR A 96 14.30 4.68 4.18
N ILE A 97 14.44 4.73 2.84
CA ILE A 97 14.66 5.95 2.07
C ILE A 97 13.51 6.09 1.07
N ILE A 98 12.70 7.13 1.19
CA ILE A 98 11.57 7.37 0.29
C ILE A 98 11.92 8.52 -0.65
N VAL A 99 11.87 8.26 -1.97
CA VAL A 99 11.93 9.30 -2.98
C VAL A 99 10.52 9.66 -3.42
N ALA A 100 10.10 10.88 -3.16
CA ALA A 100 8.73 11.33 -3.27
C ALA A 100 8.56 12.60 -4.11
N THR A 101 7.34 12.82 -4.59
CA THR A 101 6.88 14.13 -5.08
C THR A 101 5.89 14.74 -4.09
N VAL A 102 5.39 15.93 -4.40
CA VAL A 102 4.39 16.64 -3.58
C VAL A 102 3.14 15.82 -3.24
N SER A 103 2.84 14.78 -4.02
CA SER A 103 1.74 13.85 -3.75
C SER A 103 1.89 13.04 -2.44
N ALA A 104 3.06 13.05 -1.82
CA ALA A 104 3.29 12.46 -0.51
C ALA A 104 2.84 13.34 0.66
N ILE A 105 2.44 14.60 0.40
CA ILE A 105 2.01 15.55 1.44
C ILE A 105 0.49 15.60 1.55
N TYR A 106 -0.23 15.35 0.45
CA TYR A 106 -1.68 15.50 0.37
C TYR A 106 -2.41 14.21 0.06
N GLY A 107 -3.64 14.08 0.56
CA GLY A 107 -4.56 13.01 0.19
C GLY A 107 -4.12 11.63 0.61
N ILE A 108 -3.38 11.50 1.68
CA ILE A 108 -3.09 10.24 2.35
C ILE A 108 -4.01 10.15 3.56
N GLY A 109 -4.64 8.98 3.78
CA GLY A 109 -5.50 8.75 4.94
C GLY A 109 -4.76 8.89 6.28
N SER A 110 -5.48 8.69 7.41
CA SER A 110 -4.87 8.73 8.74
C SER A 110 -3.84 7.61 8.90
N PRO A 111 -2.58 7.92 9.27
CA PRO A 111 -1.56 6.90 9.55
C PRO A 111 -1.93 6.03 10.77
N GLU A 112 -2.66 6.58 11.74
CA GLU A 112 -3.16 5.85 12.91
C GLU A 112 -4.18 4.80 12.48
N SER A 113 -5.16 5.17 11.64
CA SER A 113 -6.17 4.26 11.10
C SER A 113 -5.53 3.16 10.28
N TYR A 114 -4.59 3.51 9.41
CA TYR A 114 -3.85 2.54 8.58
C TYR A 114 -3.08 1.53 9.44
N THR A 115 -2.38 1.99 10.46
CA THR A 115 -1.60 1.14 11.36
C THR A 115 -2.48 0.27 12.26
N THR A 116 -3.59 0.82 12.77
CA THR A 116 -4.52 0.09 13.65
C THR A 116 -5.29 -0.99 12.92
N MET A 117 -5.63 -0.77 11.65
CA MET A 117 -6.43 -1.71 10.86
C MET A 117 -5.62 -2.87 10.27
N ARG A 118 -4.29 -2.89 10.38
CA ARG A 118 -3.47 -4.03 9.91
C ARG A 118 -3.91 -5.35 10.57
N MET A 119 -3.83 -6.44 9.82
CA MET A 119 -4.09 -7.79 10.30
C MET A 119 -2.78 -8.53 10.58
N ILE A 120 -2.59 -8.96 11.81
CA ILE A 120 -1.43 -9.78 12.18
C ILE A 120 -1.86 -11.25 12.15
N LEU A 121 -1.14 -12.06 11.41
CA LEU A 121 -1.26 -13.51 11.34
C LEU A 121 -0.08 -14.14 12.07
N ARG A 122 -0.37 -15.07 12.96
CA ARG A 122 0.66 -15.86 13.65
C ARG A 122 0.26 -17.32 13.65
N GLN A 123 1.22 -18.22 13.45
CA GLN A 123 1.02 -19.62 13.67
C GLN A 123 0.59 -19.88 15.12
N GLY A 124 -0.43 -20.70 15.33
CA GLY A 124 -1.04 -20.98 16.63
C GLY A 124 -2.11 -19.97 17.10
N ASP A 125 -2.39 -18.89 16.33
CA ASP A 125 -3.48 -17.98 16.66
C ASP A 125 -4.84 -18.69 16.53
N ARG A 126 -5.66 -18.63 17.58
CA ARG A 126 -7.03 -19.16 17.54
C ARG A 126 -7.97 -18.15 16.90
N ARG A 127 -8.30 -18.40 15.65
CA ARG A 127 -9.20 -17.56 14.83
C ARG A 127 -9.92 -18.42 13.81
N SER A 128 -11.24 -18.33 13.82
CA SER A 128 -12.02 -19.00 12.78
C SER A 128 -11.80 -18.39 11.40
N GLN A 129 -11.97 -19.19 10.37
CA GLN A 129 -11.91 -18.73 8.98
C GLN A 129 -12.79 -17.50 8.73
N ARG A 130 -14.00 -17.51 9.30
CA ARG A 130 -14.94 -16.38 9.20
C ARG A 130 -14.40 -15.08 9.82
N GLN A 131 -13.69 -15.17 10.94
CA GLN A 131 -13.07 -14.00 11.57
C GLN A 131 -11.97 -13.42 10.69
N LEU A 132 -11.11 -14.27 10.09
CA LEU A 132 -10.07 -13.84 9.18
C LEU A 132 -10.65 -13.18 7.92
N ILE A 133 -11.66 -13.79 7.31
CA ILE A 133 -12.36 -13.22 6.14
C ILE A 133 -12.98 -11.85 6.47
N ASN A 134 -13.68 -11.74 7.60
CA ASN A 134 -14.28 -10.48 8.02
C ASN A 134 -13.22 -9.38 8.25
N GLN A 135 -12.04 -9.75 8.77
CA GLN A 135 -10.95 -8.80 8.97
C GLN A 135 -10.34 -8.37 7.63
N LEU A 136 -10.14 -9.28 6.67
CA LEU A 136 -9.69 -8.95 5.31
C LEU A 136 -10.63 -7.97 4.61
N VAL A 137 -11.95 -8.22 4.70
CA VAL A 137 -12.95 -7.29 4.13
C VAL A 137 -12.89 -5.91 4.80
N LYS A 138 -12.71 -5.85 6.14
CA LYS A 138 -12.57 -4.57 6.87
C LYS A 138 -11.36 -3.75 6.41
N ILE A 139 -10.26 -4.40 6.04
CA ILE A 139 -9.05 -3.76 5.52
C ILE A 139 -9.07 -3.65 3.98
N GLN A 140 -10.27 -3.74 3.39
CA GLN A 140 -10.58 -3.48 1.98
C GLN A 140 -10.05 -4.51 0.98
N TYR A 141 -9.71 -5.74 1.41
CA TYR A 141 -9.45 -6.83 0.49
C TYR A 141 -10.76 -7.33 -0.13
N LYS A 142 -10.70 -7.64 -1.41
CA LYS A 142 -11.85 -8.20 -2.15
C LYS A 142 -11.69 -9.71 -2.28
N ARG A 143 -12.77 -10.47 -2.08
CA ARG A 143 -12.77 -11.89 -2.39
C ARG A 143 -12.83 -12.09 -3.91
N SER A 144 -11.89 -12.84 -4.45
CA SER A 144 -11.88 -13.23 -5.86
C SER A 144 -11.30 -14.62 -5.99
N ASP A 145 -12.15 -15.60 -6.32
CA ASP A 145 -11.73 -16.99 -6.48
C ASP A 145 -11.21 -17.27 -7.91
N MET A 146 -11.55 -16.40 -8.88
CA MET A 146 -11.16 -16.53 -10.30
C MET A 146 -9.91 -15.72 -10.64
N GLU A 147 -9.89 -14.45 -10.23
CA GLU A 147 -8.79 -13.53 -10.51
C GLU A 147 -8.05 -13.22 -9.21
N PHE A 148 -6.90 -13.85 -9.03
CA PHE A 148 -6.08 -13.65 -7.85
C PHE A 148 -5.04 -12.58 -8.08
N ASN A 149 -5.43 -11.32 -7.83
CA ASN A 149 -4.64 -10.12 -8.02
C ASN A 149 -4.31 -9.45 -6.68
N ARG A 150 -3.44 -8.44 -6.69
CA ARG A 150 -3.10 -7.64 -5.50
C ARG A 150 -4.36 -7.04 -4.86
N GLY A 151 -4.40 -7.04 -3.53
CA GLY A 151 -5.57 -6.58 -2.77
C GLY A 151 -6.77 -7.53 -2.80
N THR A 152 -6.56 -8.78 -3.26
CA THR A 152 -7.61 -9.81 -3.21
C THR A 152 -7.22 -10.97 -2.32
N PHE A 153 -8.22 -11.75 -1.93
CA PHE A 153 -8.04 -13.04 -1.29
C PHE A 153 -8.99 -14.08 -1.88
N ARG A 154 -8.62 -15.34 -1.78
CA ARG A 154 -9.46 -16.48 -2.18
C ARG A 154 -9.48 -17.52 -1.05
N VAL A 155 -10.53 -18.33 -1.04
CA VAL A 155 -10.76 -19.35 -0.01
C VAL A 155 -10.99 -20.70 -0.67
N ARG A 156 -10.25 -21.72 -0.25
CA ARG A 156 -10.36 -23.10 -0.74
C ARG A 156 -10.27 -24.06 0.44
N GLY A 157 -11.41 -24.62 0.86
CA GLY A 157 -11.46 -25.43 2.08
C GLY A 157 -10.98 -24.63 3.29
N ASP A 158 -10.04 -25.14 4.03
CA ASP A 158 -9.46 -24.51 5.22
C ASP A 158 -8.26 -23.60 4.90
N THR A 159 -8.06 -23.28 3.62
CA THR A 159 -6.97 -22.43 3.15
C THR A 159 -7.46 -21.07 2.69
N ILE A 160 -6.81 -20.02 3.15
CA ILE A 160 -6.99 -18.64 2.69
C ILE A 160 -5.70 -18.19 2.01
N ASP A 161 -5.75 -17.90 0.71
CA ASP A 161 -4.67 -17.25 -0.02
C ASP A 161 -4.95 -15.74 -0.08
N ILE A 162 -3.98 -14.92 0.29
CA ILE A 162 -4.05 -13.47 0.33
C ILE A 162 -2.95 -12.91 -0.57
N PHE A 163 -3.30 -12.01 -1.50
CA PHE A 163 -2.28 -11.28 -2.26
C PHE A 163 -2.15 -9.86 -1.70
N PRO A 164 -1.14 -9.58 -0.87
CA PRO A 164 -0.94 -8.27 -0.28
C PRO A 164 -0.85 -7.17 -1.35
N ALA A 165 -1.51 -6.05 -1.11
CA ALA A 165 -1.60 -4.97 -2.08
C ALA A 165 -0.24 -4.29 -2.34
N GLU A 166 0.65 -4.32 -1.35
CA GLU A 166 2.00 -3.78 -1.39
C GLU A 166 3.05 -4.72 -2.00
N HIS A 167 2.72 -6.01 -2.20
CA HIS A 167 3.66 -6.97 -2.77
C HIS A 167 3.59 -7.01 -4.30
N ALA A 168 4.75 -7.17 -4.94
CA ALA A 168 4.82 -7.28 -6.40
C ALA A 168 4.52 -8.73 -6.88
N GLU A 169 5.13 -9.74 -6.25
CA GLU A 169 5.20 -11.11 -6.79
C GLU A 169 4.96 -12.19 -5.73
N THR A 170 4.69 -11.84 -4.48
CA THR A 170 4.59 -12.79 -3.39
C THR A 170 3.24 -12.71 -2.73
N ALA A 171 2.54 -13.85 -2.63
CA ALA A 171 1.29 -13.99 -1.91
C ALA A 171 1.49 -14.76 -0.59
N VAL A 172 0.50 -14.70 0.27
CA VAL A 172 0.48 -15.32 1.61
C VAL A 172 -0.60 -16.38 1.65
N ARG A 173 -0.25 -17.58 2.10
CA ARG A 173 -1.17 -18.69 2.35
C ARG A 173 -1.31 -18.91 3.84
N VAL A 174 -2.55 -18.96 4.30
CA VAL A 174 -2.92 -19.30 5.67
C VAL A 174 -3.68 -20.61 5.62
N GLU A 175 -3.15 -21.64 6.25
CA GLU A 175 -3.80 -22.94 6.39
C GLU A 175 -4.34 -23.04 7.82
N LEU A 176 -5.59 -23.43 7.94
CA LEU A 176 -6.29 -23.57 9.21
C LEU A 176 -6.47 -25.06 9.55
N PHE A 177 -6.35 -25.36 10.84
CA PHE A 177 -6.83 -26.61 11.39
C PHE A 177 -7.87 -26.29 12.45
N ASP A 178 -9.14 -26.63 12.18
CA ASP A 178 -10.29 -26.11 12.92
C ASP A 178 -10.28 -24.58 12.99
N ASP A 179 -10.31 -24.01 14.19
CA ASP A 179 -10.28 -22.57 14.46
C ASP A 179 -8.86 -22.08 14.85
N GLU A 180 -7.80 -22.76 14.38
CA GLU A 180 -6.42 -22.38 14.65
C GLU A 180 -5.63 -22.18 13.35
N VAL A 181 -4.76 -21.17 13.31
CA VAL A 181 -3.81 -20.95 12.22
C VAL A 181 -2.68 -21.97 12.35
N ASP A 182 -2.74 -23.03 11.54
CA ASP A 182 -1.71 -24.08 11.54
C ASP A 182 -0.43 -23.62 10.84
N THR A 183 -0.55 -23.06 9.65
CA THR A 183 0.62 -22.64 8.86
C THR A 183 0.40 -21.30 8.20
N VAL A 184 1.44 -20.45 8.19
CA VAL A 184 1.54 -19.25 7.37
C VAL A 184 2.72 -19.38 6.44
N SER A 185 2.51 -19.27 5.14
CA SER A 185 3.56 -19.41 4.13
C SER A 185 3.50 -18.32 3.07
N LEU A 186 4.67 -17.94 2.56
CA LEU A 186 4.84 -17.12 1.37
C LEU A 186 4.90 -18.03 0.15
N PHE A 187 4.20 -17.68 -0.90
CA PHE A 187 4.18 -18.47 -2.13
C PHE A 187 4.14 -17.59 -3.39
N ASP A 188 4.58 -18.13 -4.50
CA ASP A 188 4.47 -17.53 -5.81
C ASP A 188 3.03 -17.70 -6.33
N PRO A 189 2.26 -16.61 -6.56
CA PRO A 189 0.85 -16.69 -6.96
C PRO A 189 0.65 -17.29 -8.36
N LEU A 190 1.66 -17.28 -9.23
CA LEU A 190 1.59 -17.85 -10.59
C LEU A 190 1.75 -19.36 -10.58
N THR A 191 2.73 -19.85 -9.84
CA THR A 191 3.06 -21.28 -9.79
C THR A 191 2.41 -22.01 -8.62
N GLY A 192 1.96 -21.30 -7.60
CA GLY A 192 1.46 -21.84 -6.34
C GLY A 192 2.55 -22.42 -5.43
N LYS A 193 3.82 -22.31 -5.84
CA LYS A 193 4.95 -22.88 -5.10
C LYS A 193 5.25 -22.10 -3.84
N VAL A 194 5.30 -22.80 -2.70
CA VAL A 194 5.73 -22.22 -1.42
C VAL A 194 7.21 -21.84 -1.49
N VAL A 195 7.49 -20.57 -1.18
CA VAL A 195 8.84 -20.02 -1.12
C VAL A 195 9.40 -20.13 0.28
N GLN A 196 8.59 -19.79 1.30
CA GLN A 196 9.02 -19.76 2.69
C GLN A 196 7.84 -19.96 3.64
N LYS A 197 8.03 -20.71 4.74
CA LYS A 197 7.14 -20.71 5.90
C LYS A 197 7.58 -19.64 6.87
N VAL A 198 6.62 -18.92 7.43
CA VAL A 198 6.86 -17.82 8.39
C VAL A 198 6.01 -18.01 9.64
N GLN A 199 6.55 -17.67 10.80
CA GLN A 199 5.79 -17.75 12.06
C GLN A 199 4.81 -16.61 12.23
N ARG A 200 5.08 -15.49 11.56
CA ARG A 200 4.26 -14.27 11.65
C ARG A 200 4.28 -13.53 10.32
N PHE A 201 3.12 -13.00 9.93
CA PHE A 201 2.99 -12.10 8.80
C PHE A 201 2.03 -10.96 9.14
N VAL A 202 2.28 -9.77 8.60
CA VAL A 202 1.40 -8.60 8.76
C VAL A 202 0.79 -8.27 7.40
N VAL A 203 -0.53 -8.31 7.33
CA VAL A 203 -1.29 -7.86 6.16
C VAL A 203 -1.72 -6.43 6.40
N TYR A 204 -1.24 -5.52 5.57
CA TYR A 204 -1.62 -4.12 5.59
C TYR A 204 -2.91 -3.89 4.80
N PRO A 205 -3.64 -2.79 5.05
CA PRO A 205 -4.82 -2.45 4.27
C PRO A 205 -4.53 -2.36 2.77
N ALA A 206 -5.51 -2.76 1.95
CA ALA A 206 -5.38 -2.73 0.49
C ALA A 206 -5.38 -1.30 -0.11
N SER A 207 -5.62 -0.29 0.71
CA SER A 207 -5.64 1.12 0.31
C SER A 207 -5.17 2.00 1.48
N HIS A 208 -4.63 3.18 1.18
CA HIS A 208 -4.34 4.21 2.19
C HIS A 208 -5.63 4.81 2.81
N TYR A 209 -6.76 4.69 2.12
CA TYR A 209 -8.04 5.32 2.48
C TYR A 209 -8.92 4.40 3.33
N VAL A 210 -8.34 3.78 4.36
CA VAL A 210 -9.10 2.98 5.31
C VAL A 210 -9.55 3.84 6.48
N THR A 211 -10.83 3.70 6.85
CA THR A 211 -11.45 4.48 7.92
C THR A 211 -12.18 3.53 8.87
N PRO A 212 -11.88 3.55 10.17
CA PRO A 212 -12.61 2.80 11.17
C PRO A 212 -14.11 3.16 11.18
N ARG A 213 -14.96 2.18 11.50
CA ARG A 213 -16.42 2.36 11.44
C ARG A 213 -16.96 3.48 12.34
N ASP A 214 -16.36 3.68 13.49
CA ASP A 214 -16.73 4.75 14.43
C ASP A 214 -16.42 6.15 13.88
N GLU A 215 -15.35 6.31 13.11
CA GLU A 215 -15.05 7.54 12.39
C GLU A 215 -16.04 7.80 11.26
N ILE A 216 -16.45 6.75 10.52
CA ILE A 216 -17.50 6.87 9.49
C ILE A 216 -18.82 7.33 10.12
N VAL A 217 -19.21 6.77 11.27
CA VAL A 217 -20.46 7.16 11.97
C VAL A 217 -20.39 8.61 12.43
N ARG A 218 -19.24 9.06 12.94
CA ARG A 218 -19.02 10.48 13.31
C ARG A 218 -19.13 11.41 12.11
N ALA A 219 -18.48 11.05 10.99
CA ALA A 219 -18.53 11.81 9.75
C ALA A 219 -19.96 11.92 9.21
N ILE A 220 -20.74 10.83 9.22
CA ILE A 220 -22.16 10.85 8.80
C ILE A 220 -22.97 11.84 9.65
N THR A 221 -22.69 11.93 10.93
CA THR A 221 -23.40 12.87 11.83
C THR A 221 -23.06 14.32 11.47
N SER A 222 -21.79 14.62 11.19
CA SER A 222 -21.36 15.96 10.73
C SER A 222 -22.00 16.33 9.39
N ILE A 223 -21.94 15.44 8.40
CA ILE A 223 -22.52 15.64 7.07
C ILE A 223 -24.03 15.90 7.16
N LYS A 224 -24.75 15.13 8.00
CA LYS A 224 -26.19 15.35 8.21
C LYS A 224 -26.51 16.69 8.89
N ALA A 225 -25.61 17.21 9.71
CA ALA A 225 -25.76 18.52 10.31
C ALA A 225 -25.57 19.65 9.27
N GLU A 226 -24.56 19.53 8.42
CA GLU A 226 -24.28 20.47 7.32
C GLU A 226 -25.41 20.53 6.28
N LEU A 227 -26.03 19.38 5.98
CA LEU A 227 -27.16 19.31 5.02
C LEU A 227 -28.44 20.01 5.52
N LYS A 228 -28.52 20.40 6.79
CA LYS A 228 -29.68 21.10 7.35
C LYS A 228 -29.55 22.63 7.35
N VAL A 229 -28.39 23.14 6.92
CA VAL A 229 -28.09 24.55 6.76
C VAL A 229 -28.42 24.99 5.32
#